data_7b70d4e261a546a98f48f8792d8c30a4
#
_entry.id   7b70d4e261a546a98f48f8792d8c30a4
#
_cell.length_a   1.000
_cell.length_b   1.000
_cell.length_c   1.000
_cell.angle_alpha   90.00
_cell.angle_beta   90.00
_cell.angle_gamma   90.00
#
_symmetry.space_group_name_H-M   'P 1'
#
loop_
_entity.id
_entity.type
_entity.pdbx_description
1 polymer ?
#
loop_
_entity_poly.entity_id
_entity_poly.type
_entity_poly.pdbx_seq_one_letter_code
_entity_poly.pdbx_strand_id
1 'polypeptide(L)'
;MEADALALIDRAPPGTYHHVRALFPDPWPKRRHVGRRMVDPAFVRAVVDLIPVGGTVHLATDWEDYADQMRACLLTDRRLGPASEVRPPRPVTAYEQRGLDAGRTIVDLLATRIS
;
A
#
# COMPACT_ATOMS: atom_id res chain seq x y z
N MET A 1 11.61 -11.73 0.54
CA MET A 1 10.73 -12.06 -0.59
C MET A 1 9.75 -10.93 -0.80
N GLU A 2 9.54 -10.52 -2.02
CA GLU A 2 8.53 -9.53 -2.40
C GLU A 2 7.27 -10.23 -2.86
N ALA A 3 6.12 -9.58 -2.62
CA ALA A 3 4.83 -10.12 -3.03
C ALA A 3 3.79 -9.03 -3.23
N ASP A 4 2.83 -9.31 -4.11
CA ASP A 4 1.64 -8.49 -4.28
C ASP A 4 0.61 -8.90 -3.22
N ALA A 5 0.11 -7.92 -2.45
CA ALA A 5 -0.80 -8.15 -1.34
C ALA A 5 -2.11 -8.84 -1.75
N LEU A 6 -2.61 -8.58 -2.96
CA LEU A 6 -3.89 -9.15 -3.42
C LEU A 6 -3.92 -10.67 -3.44
N ALA A 7 -2.77 -11.31 -3.70
CA ALA A 7 -2.72 -12.76 -3.86
C ALA A 7 -2.49 -13.53 -2.55
N LEU A 8 -2.13 -12.85 -1.44
CA LEU A 8 -1.41 -13.51 -0.36
C LEU A 8 -2.02 -13.38 1.04
N ILE A 9 -2.93 -12.42 1.26
CA ILE A 9 -3.41 -12.07 2.60
C ILE A 9 -3.98 -13.28 3.36
N ASP A 10 -4.68 -14.17 2.66
CA ASP A 10 -5.38 -15.29 3.30
C ASP A 10 -4.59 -16.61 3.31
N ARG A 11 -3.38 -16.65 2.75
CA ARG A 11 -2.70 -17.92 2.44
C ARG A 11 -1.31 -18.08 3.05
N ALA A 12 -0.66 -17.01 3.47
CA ALA A 12 0.71 -17.08 3.93
C ALA A 12 0.79 -17.09 5.46
N PRO A 13 1.72 -17.87 6.05
CA PRO A 13 2.02 -17.77 7.48
C PRO A 13 2.56 -16.37 7.83
N PRO A 14 2.39 -15.92 9.08
CA PRO A 14 2.98 -14.67 9.56
C PRO A 14 4.49 -14.61 9.30
N GLY A 15 4.98 -13.42 8.91
CA GLY A 15 6.40 -13.19 8.71
C GLY A 15 7.01 -13.80 7.44
N THR A 16 6.18 -14.32 6.53
CA THR A 16 6.66 -15.03 5.33
C THR A 16 7.34 -14.12 4.33
N TYR A 17 6.88 -12.87 4.19
CA TYR A 17 7.36 -11.95 3.16
C TYR A 17 8.07 -10.76 3.79
N HIS A 18 9.25 -10.38 3.25
CA HIS A 18 9.98 -9.20 3.70
C HIS A 18 9.41 -7.90 3.14
N HIS A 19 8.82 -7.96 1.97
CA HIS A 19 8.25 -6.78 1.29
C HIS A 19 6.91 -7.15 0.69
N VAL A 20 5.87 -6.36 1.00
CA VAL A 20 4.54 -6.50 0.41
C VAL A 20 4.17 -5.20 -0.26
N ARG A 21 3.71 -5.27 -1.50
CA ARG A 21 3.33 -4.11 -2.31
C ARG A 21 1.87 -4.19 -2.73
N ALA A 22 1.19 -3.04 -2.67
CA ALA A 22 -0.12 -2.85 -3.28
C ALA A 22 -0.04 -1.60 -4.16
N LEU A 23 0.22 -1.79 -5.44
CA LEU A 23 0.42 -0.71 -6.39
C LEU A 23 -0.85 -0.49 -7.20
N PHE A 24 -1.37 0.75 -7.13
CA PHE A 24 -2.53 1.20 -7.90
C PHE A 24 -3.77 0.32 -7.71
N PRO A 25 -4.21 0.05 -6.46
CA PRO A 25 -5.49 -0.63 -6.26
C PRO A 25 -6.63 0.24 -6.76
N ASP A 26 -7.78 -0.37 -7.07
CA ASP A 26 -8.93 0.34 -7.58
C ASP A 26 -9.30 1.53 -6.68
N PRO A 27 -9.31 2.77 -7.21
CA PRO A 27 -9.46 3.95 -6.38
C PRO A 27 -10.91 4.22 -5.93
N TRP A 28 -11.90 3.62 -6.61
CA TRP A 28 -13.31 3.85 -6.31
C TRP A 28 -13.59 5.34 -6.03
N PRO A 29 -13.48 6.21 -7.05
CA PRO A 29 -13.46 7.66 -6.83
C PRO A 29 -14.80 8.24 -6.39
N LYS A 30 -15.89 7.52 -6.65
CA LYS A 30 -17.22 7.98 -6.22
C LYS A 30 -17.37 7.82 -4.71
N ARG A 31 -17.83 8.87 -4.04
CA ARG A 31 -17.99 8.89 -2.59
C ARG A 31 -18.75 7.68 -2.03
N ARG A 32 -19.81 7.25 -2.72
CA ARG A 32 -20.60 6.08 -2.31
C ARG A 32 -19.86 4.75 -2.38
N HIS A 33 -18.73 4.70 -3.08
CA HIS A 33 -17.93 3.48 -3.28
C HIS A 33 -16.64 3.45 -2.47
N VAL A 34 -16.33 4.50 -1.69
CA VAL A 34 -15.07 4.60 -0.96
C VAL A 34 -14.86 3.41 -0.01
N GLY A 35 -15.94 2.87 0.57
CA GLY A 35 -15.86 1.68 1.42
C GLY A 35 -15.44 0.40 0.70
N ARG A 36 -15.37 0.39 -0.65
CA ARG A 36 -14.90 -0.74 -1.45
C ARG A 36 -13.40 -0.73 -1.71
N ARG A 37 -12.72 0.33 -1.30
CA ARG A 37 -11.27 0.42 -1.46
C ARG A 37 -10.58 -0.68 -0.65
N MET A 38 -9.58 -1.32 -1.26
CA MET A 38 -8.88 -2.44 -0.65
C MET A 38 -8.08 -2.01 0.59
N VAL A 39 -7.42 -0.86 0.53
CA VAL A 39 -6.59 -0.40 1.65
C VAL A 39 -7.47 0.24 2.71
N ASP A 40 -7.68 -0.50 3.78
CA ASP A 40 -8.38 -0.08 4.98
C ASP A 40 -7.57 -0.55 6.21
N PRO A 41 -7.97 -0.20 7.45
CA PRO A 41 -7.21 -0.64 8.63
C PRO A 41 -7.08 -2.16 8.76
N ALA A 42 -8.09 -2.93 8.37
CA ALA A 42 -8.03 -4.40 8.42
C ALA A 42 -7.00 -4.96 7.43
N PHE A 43 -6.94 -4.38 6.23
CA PHE A 43 -5.93 -4.72 5.22
C PHE A 43 -4.52 -4.47 5.77
N VAL A 44 -4.28 -3.29 6.38
CA VAL A 44 -2.97 -2.96 6.93
C VAL A 44 -2.57 -3.96 8.02
N ARG A 45 -3.47 -4.32 8.93
CA ARG A 45 -3.18 -5.33 9.96
C ARG A 45 -2.78 -6.67 9.34
N ALA A 46 -3.52 -7.11 8.35
CA ALA A 46 -3.24 -8.38 7.66
C ALA A 46 -1.89 -8.37 6.97
N VAL A 47 -1.55 -7.27 6.29
CA VAL A 47 -0.27 -7.11 5.58
C VAL A 47 0.89 -7.07 6.57
N VAL A 48 0.76 -6.34 7.69
CA VAL A 48 1.82 -6.28 8.70
C VAL A 48 2.09 -7.65 9.32
N ASP A 49 1.05 -8.49 9.48
CA ASP A 49 1.23 -9.87 9.92
C ASP A 49 2.07 -10.71 8.95
N LEU A 50 2.04 -10.38 7.65
CA LEU A 50 2.78 -11.12 6.62
C LEU A 50 4.27 -10.80 6.59
N ILE A 51 4.71 -9.69 7.19
CA ILE A 51 6.09 -9.24 7.16
C ILE A 51 6.74 -9.39 8.54
N PRO A 52 8.06 -9.70 8.60
CA PRO A 52 8.79 -9.68 9.86
C PRO A 52 9.11 -8.24 10.28
N VAL A 53 9.59 -8.07 11.50
CA VAL A 53 10.21 -6.80 11.92
C VAL A 53 11.36 -6.48 10.95
N GLY A 54 11.39 -5.25 10.45
CA GLY A 54 12.32 -4.83 9.38
C GLY A 54 11.74 -4.99 7.97
N GLY A 55 10.63 -5.72 7.82
CA GLY A 55 9.94 -5.82 6.54
C GLY A 55 9.18 -4.54 6.18
N THR A 56 8.79 -4.41 4.93
CA THR A 56 8.18 -3.16 4.42
C THR A 56 6.83 -3.39 3.76
N VAL A 57 5.99 -2.35 3.87
CA VAL A 57 4.74 -2.21 3.12
C VAL A 57 4.90 -1.03 2.16
N HIS A 58 4.66 -1.26 0.88
CA HIS A 58 4.72 -0.24 -0.15
C HIS A 58 3.35 -0.10 -0.81
N LEU A 59 2.77 1.09 -0.71
CA LEU A 59 1.50 1.44 -1.34
C LEU A 59 1.74 2.53 -2.37
N ALA A 60 1.01 2.52 -3.47
CA ALA A 60 1.07 3.60 -4.45
C ALA A 60 -0.31 3.83 -5.07
N THR A 61 -0.62 5.09 -5.34
CA THR A 61 -1.86 5.51 -6.00
C THR A 61 -1.67 6.83 -6.72
N ASP A 62 -2.48 7.07 -7.74
CA ASP A 62 -2.56 8.35 -8.47
C ASP A 62 -3.80 9.17 -8.07
N TRP A 63 -4.56 8.72 -7.05
CA TRP A 63 -5.74 9.41 -6.52
C TRP A 63 -5.42 10.01 -5.16
N GLU A 64 -5.49 11.35 -5.06
CA GLU A 64 -5.07 12.09 -3.87
C GLU A 64 -5.87 11.71 -2.62
N ASP A 65 -7.19 11.60 -2.73
CA ASP A 65 -8.02 11.22 -1.57
C ASP A 65 -7.76 9.78 -1.12
N TYR A 66 -7.42 8.89 -2.04
CA TYR A 66 -7.01 7.52 -1.68
C TYR A 66 -5.63 7.53 -1.00
N ALA A 67 -4.72 8.37 -1.47
CA ALA A 67 -3.43 8.54 -0.80
C ALA A 67 -3.62 9.01 0.65
N ASP A 68 -4.54 9.94 0.90
CA ASP A 68 -4.88 10.39 2.25
C ASP A 68 -5.44 9.24 3.10
N GLN A 69 -6.31 8.41 2.53
CA GLN A 69 -6.83 7.22 3.19
C GLN A 69 -5.71 6.23 3.53
N MET A 70 -4.80 6.00 2.60
CA MET A 70 -3.65 5.10 2.81
C MET A 70 -2.76 5.60 3.94
N ARG A 71 -2.45 6.91 3.98
CA ARG A 71 -1.66 7.51 5.07
C ARG A 71 -2.33 7.28 6.42
N ALA A 72 -3.63 7.54 6.50
CA ALA A 72 -4.39 7.34 7.73
C ALA A 72 -4.39 5.87 8.16
N CYS A 73 -4.58 4.94 7.22
CA CYS A 73 -4.58 3.51 7.51
C CYS A 73 -3.22 3.02 8.04
N LEU A 74 -2.11 3.49 7.47
CA LEU A 74 -0.79 3.12 7.95
C LEU A 74 -0.54 3.59 9.38
N LEU A 75 -1.13 4.72 9.81
CA LEU A 75 -1.03 5.22 11.17
C LEU A 75 -1.84 4.40 12.18
N THR A 76 -2.77 3.58 11.74
CA THR A 76 -3.59 2.78 12.66
C THR A 76 -2.86 1.57 13.23
N ASP A 77 -1.75 1.17 12.64
CA ASP A 77 -0.98 0.01 13.11
C ASP A 77 0.33 0.48 13.74
N ARG A 78 0.42 0.32 15.07
CA ARG A 78 1.58 0.78 15.84
C ARG A 78 2.85 -0.01 15.59
N ARG A 79 2.75 -1.14 14.92
CA ARG A 79 3.92 -1.95 14.52
C ARG A 79 4.69 -1.31 13.37
N LEU A 80 4.06 -0.37 12.64
CA LEU A 80 4.70 0.38 11.55
C LEU A 80 5.31 1.67 12.07
N GLY A 81 6.51 1.97 11.58
CA GLY A 81 7.13 3.29 11.74
C GLY A 81 6.51 4.33 10.81
N PRO A 82 6.99 5.58 10.85
CA PRO A 82 6.50 6.63 9.96
C PRO A 82 6.65 6.24 8.49
N ALA A 83 5.63 6.51 7.68
CA ALA A 83 5.69 6.25 6.26
C ALA A 83 6.59 7.27 5.55
N SER A 84 7.48 6.80 4.68
CA SER A 84 8.24 7.61 3.76
C SER A 84 7.46 7.80 2.47
N GLU A 85 7.47 9.00 1.90
CA GLU A 85 6.89 9.30 0.60
C GLU A 85 7.94 9.44 -0.50
N VAL A 86 9.19 9.07 -0.20
CA VAL A 86 10.24 8.97 -1.22
C VAL A 86 10.01 7.69 -2.01
N ARG A 87 9.87 7.84 -3.33
CA ARG A 87 9.62 6.69 -4.20
C ARG A 87 10.82 5.74 -4.18
N PRO A 88 10.63 4.47 -3.77
CA PRO A 88 11.69 3.47 -3.91
C PRO A 88 11.91 3.11 -5.39
N PRO A 89 13.10 2.61 -5.75
CA PRO A 89 13.35 2.16 -7.13
C PRO A 89 12.35 1.08 -7.54
N ARG A 90 11.61 1.34 -8.61
CA ARG A 90 10.68 0.39 -9.22
C ARG A 90 10.38 0.80 -10.67
N PRO A 91 10.04 -0.15 -11.54
CA PRO A 91 9.65 0.18 -12.92
C PRO A 91 8.34 0.98 -12.93
N VAL A 92 8.19 1.83 -13.93
CA VAL A 92 6.91 2.49 -14.22
C VAL A 92 5.99 1.47 -14.87
N THR A 93 4.82 1.23 -14.30
CA THR A 93 3.82 0.34 -14.88
C THR A 93 3.04 1.06 -15.98
N ALA A 94 2.36 0.30 -16.87
CA ALA A 94 1.48 0.89 -17.86
C ALA A 94 0.33 1.68 -17.21
N TYR A 95 -0.15 1.24 -16.05
CA TYR A 95 -1.18 1.93 -15.30
C TYR A 95 -0.68 3.27 -14.76
N GLU A 96 0.53 3.28 -14.19
CA GLU A 96 1.16 4.50 -13.71
C GLU A 96 1.38 5.50 -14.85
N GLN A 97 1.86 5.02 -16.01
CA GLN A 97 2.07 5.88 -17.17
C GLN A 97 0.77 6.56 -17.62
N ARG A 98 -0.34 5.83 -17.60
CA ARG A 98 -1.66 6.44 -17.90
C ARG A 98 -2.04 7.53 -16.91
N GLY A 99 -1.74 7.35 -15.62
CA GLY A 99 -1.96 8.38 -14.60
C GLY A 99 -1.12 9.62 -14.87
N LEU A 100 0.17 9.44 -15.16
CA LEU A 100 1.09 10.54 -15.49
C LEU A 100 0.64 11.26 -16.76
N ASP A 101 0.23 10.54 -17.81
CA ASP A 101 -0.26 11.12 -19.06
C ASP A 101 -1.55 11.92 -18.85
N ALA A 102 -2.36 11.54 -17.87
CA ALA A 102 -3.57 12.28 -17.47
C ALA A 102 -3.27 13.46 -16.54
N GLY A 103 -2.01 13.73 -16.22
CA GLY A 103 -1.60 14.84 -15.36
C GLY A 103 -1.79 14.56 -13.85
N ARG A 104 -2.02 13.31 -13.44
CA ARG A 104 -2.16 12.96 -12.02
C ARG A 104 -0.81 12.81 -11.35
N THR A 105 -0.73 13.20 -10.08
CA THR A 105 0.46 13.02 -9.25
C THR A 105 0.46 11.61 -8.67
N ILE A 106 1.59 10.93 -8.77
CA ILE A 106 1.77 9.61 -8.17
C ILE A 106 2.30 9.78 -6.75
N VAL A 107 1.65 9.11 -5.80
CA VAL A 107 2.08 9.04 -4.41
C VAL A 107 2.54 7.62 -4.10
N ASP A 108 3.76 7.48 -3.66
CA ASP A 108 4.31 6.24 -3.10
C ASP A 108 4.44 6.38 -1.59
N LEU A 109 4.00 5.37 -0.84
CA LEU A 109 4.09 5.32 0.62
C LEU A 109 4.83 4.04 1.01
N LEU A 110 5.92 4.20 1.76
CA LEU A 110 6.74 3.07 2.22
C LEU A 110 6.83 3.11 3.74
N ALA A 111 6.33 2.08 4.40
CA ALA A 111 6.40 1.94 5.85
C ALA A 111 7.17 0.66 6.22
N THR A 112 7.92 0.72 7.31
CA THR A 112 8.73 -0.40 7.82
C THR A 112 8.14 -0.90 9.13
N ARG A 113 8.02 -2.20 9.27
CA ARG A 113 7.60 -2.80 10.55
C ARG A 113 8.73 -2.68 11.57
N ILE A 114 8.44 -2.04 12.70
CA ILE A 114 9.43 -1.75 13.75
C ILE A 114 9.23 -2.58 15.02
N SER A 115 8.10 -3.26 15.14
CA SER A 115 7.84 -4.08 16.33
C SER A 115 6.92 -5.27 16.08
#